data_da19666464e1c7152abb785c4d7fa144
#
_entry.id   da19666464e1c7152abb785c4d7fa144
#
_cell.length_a   1.000
_cell.length_b   1.000
_cell.length_c   1.000
_cell.angle_alpha   90.00
_cell.angle_beta   90.00
_cell.angle_gamma   90.00
#
_symmetry.space_group_name_H-M   'P 1'
#
loop_
_entity.id
_entity.type
_entity.pdbx_description
1 polymer ?
#
loop_
_entity_poly.entity_id
_entity_poly.type
_entity_poly.pdbx_seq_one_letter_code
_entity_poly.pdbx_strand_id
1 'polypeptide(L)'
;MRARVILYNKENKAVLLIHRLKNGRNYWVIPGGGAEKNETPIDTAIREINEELNIHLKPNDLMHFFKYKGKECEEFFYTEIPYSAAPKISGEERERASSNNVYQPEWIIVKEVTKINLMPPEIAAKIVTLI
;
A
#
# COMPACT_ATOMS: atom_id res chain seq x y z
N MET A 1 3.27 -13.73 7.36
CA MET A 1 3.26 -12.30 7.75
C MET A 1 3.34 -11.44 6.50
N ARG A 2 2.57 -10.38 6.46
CA ARG A 2 2.62 -9.37 5.40
C ARG A 2 3.01 -8.03 5.99
N ALA A 3 3.70 -7.21 5.21
CA ALA A 3 4.03 -5.85 5.61
C ALA A 3 3.60 -4.88 4.51
N ARG A 4 2.97 -3.79 4.91
CA ARG A 4 2.41 -2.80 3.99
C ARG A 4 2.79 -1.41 4.43
N VAL A 5 2.84 -0.48 3.49
CA VAL A 5 3.26 0.89 3.79
C VAL A 5 2.22 1.90 3.32
N ILE A 6 1.77 2.72 4.25
CA ILE A 6 0.91 3.86 3.94
C ILE A 6 1.83 4.99 3.50
N LEU A 7 1.84 5.24 2.19
CA LEU A 7 2.65 6.27 1.56
C LEU A 7 1.82 7.54 1.47
N TYR A 8 2.11 8.51 2.33
CA TYR A 8 1.29 9.70 2.49
C TYR A 8 1.98 10.93 1.93
N ASN A 9 1.24 11.73 1.17
CA ASN A 9 1.68 13.05 0.75
C ASN A 9 0.93 14.10 1.56
N LYS A 10 1.66 14.82 2.38
CA LYS A 10 1.12 15.80 3.31
C LYS A 10 0.53 17.02 2.60
N GLU A 11 1.15 17.47 1.52
CA GLU A 11 0.71 18.66 0.80
C GLU A 11 -0.65 18.46 0.16
N ASN A 12 -0.87 17.31 -0.44
CA ASN A 12 -2.13 16.99 -1.12
C ASN A 12 -3.10 16.22 -0.24
N LYS A 13 -2.67 15.83 0.97
CA LYS A 13 -3.48 15.01 1.90
C LYS A 13 -3.99 13.75 1.20
N ALA A 14 -3.09 13.06 0.53
CA ALA A 14 -3.39 11.88 -0.26
C ALA A 14 -2.49 10.71 0.11
N VAL A 15 -2.99 9.51 -0.11
CA VAL A 15 -2.24 8.26 0.08
C VAL A 15 -2.15 7.52 -1.25
N LEU A 16 -1.04 6.83 -1.46
CA LEU A 16 -0.83 6.04 -2.67
C LEU A 16 -1.34 4.62 -2.43
N LEU A 17 -2.38 4.25 -3.14
CA LEU A 17 -3.01 2.94 -3.02
C LEU A 17 -2.85 2.16 -4.31
N ILE A 18 -3.02 0.84 -4.23
CA ILE A 18 -3.06 -0.01 -5.42
C ILE A 18 -4.52 -0.34 -5.71
N HIS A 19 -4.97 0.09 -6.87
CA HIS A 19 -6.30 -0.24 -7.37
C HIS A 19 -6.26 -1.63 -8.01
N ARG A 20 -7.14 -2.50 -7.57
CA ARG A 20 -7.22 -3.88 -8.07
C ARG A 20 -8.60 -4.13 -8.68
N LEU A 21 -8.58 -4.67 -9.90
CA LEU A 21 -9.77 -5.25 -10.51
C LEU A 21 -9.42 -6.70 -10.79
N LYS A 22 -10.10 -7.63 -10.12
CA LYS A 22 -9.81 -9.05 -10.23
C LYS A 22 -11.10 -9.84 -10.13
N ASN A 23 -11.38 -10.65 -11.15
CA ASN A 23 -12.58 -11.52 -11.18
C ASN A 23 -13.87 -10.74 -10.89
N GLY A 24 -14.02 -9.56 -11.48
CA GLY A 24 -15.19 -8.70 -11.29
C GLY A 24 -15.22 -7.94 -9.99
N ARG A 25 -14.25 -8.14 -9.09
CA ARG A 25 -14.14 -7.38 -7.84
C ARG A 25 -13.30 -6.15 -8.05
N ASN A 26 -13.81 -5.00 -7.61
CA ASN A 26 -13.15 -3.71 -7.70
C ASN A 26 -12.81 -3.25 -6.28
N TYR A 27 -11.54 -3.17 -5.95
CA TYR A 27 -11.10 -2.81 -4.60
C TYR A 27 -9.71 -2.19 -4.61
N TRP A 28 -9.35 -1.61 -3.48
CA TRP A 28 -8.02 -1.00 -3.27
C TRP A 28 -7.31 -1.68 -2.10
N VAL A 29 -5.99 -1.70 -2.17
CA VAL A 29 -5.15 -2.22 -1.09
C VAL A 29 -4.00 -1.26 -0.83
N ILE A 30 -3.45 -1.35 0.38
CA ILE A 30 -2.23 -0.65 0.74
C ILE A 30 -1.06 -1.41 0.12
N PRO A 31 -0.09 -0.72 -0.53
CA PRO A 31 1.06 -1.39 -1.11
C PRO A 31 1.85 -2.21 -0.10
N GLY A 32 2.36 -3.35 -0.52
CA GLY A 32 3.13 -4.25 0.32
C GLY A 32 2.99 -5.69 -0.13
N GLY A 33 3.41 -6.61 0.69
CA GLY A 33 3.31 -8.03 0.36
C GLY A 33 3.82 -8.95 1.45
N GLY A 34 4.00 -10.21 1.10
CA GLY A 34 4.39 -11.27 2.02
C GLY A 34 5.87 -11.29 2.31
N ALA A 35 6.22 -11.67 3.52
CA ALA A 35 7.60 -11.82 3.94
C ALA A 35 8.25 -13.03 3.29
N GLU A 36 9.51 -12.86 2.93
CA GLU A 36 10.38 -13.96 2.57
C GLU A 36 11.06 -14.50 3.83
N LYS A 37 11.71 -15.65 3.70
CA LYS A 37 12.36 -16.30 4.82
C LYS A 37 13.36 -15.36 5.49
N ASN A 38 13.28 -15.29 6.82
CA ASN A 38 14.16 -14.49 7.67
C ASN A 38 14.04 -12.97 7.52
N GLU A 39 13.01 -12.49 6.82
CA GLU A 39 12.76 -11.06 6.77
C GLU A 39 12.01 -10.57 8.01
N THR A 40 12.41 -9.40 8.51
CA THR A 40 11.62 -8.66 9.47
C THR A 40 10.48 -7.95 8.74
N PRO A 41 9.44 -7.47 9.45
CA PRO A 41 8.39 -6.67 8.79
C PRO A 41 8.93 -5.44 8.05
N ILE A 42 9.93 -4.76 8.62
CA ILE A 42 10.53 -3.59 7.96
C ILE A 42 11.26 -3.99 6.69
N ASP A 43 12.02 -5.10 6.73
CA ASP A 43 12.71 -5.61 5.54
C ASP A 43 11.72 -5.94 4.42
N THR A 44 10.63 -6.59 4.78
CA THR A 44 9.57 -6.95 3.83
C THR A 44 8.95 -5.71 3.21
N ALA A 45 8.63 -4.71 4.05
CA ALA A 45 8.04 -3.46 3.59
C ALA A 45 8.94 -2.74 2.59
N ILE A 46 10.22 -2.61 2.90
CA ILE A 46 11.19 -1.94 2.02
C ILE A 46 11.31 -2.68 0.69
N ARG A 47 11.46 -3.99 0.74
CA ARG A 47 11.61 -4.80 -0.47
C ARG A 47 10.37 -4.72 -1.36
N GLU A 48 9.20 -4.91 -0.77
CA GLU A 48 7.95 -4.93 -1.53
C GLU A 48 7.65 -3.58 -2.19
N ILE A 49 7.87 -2.48 -1.47
CA ILE A 49 7.63 -1.14 -2.04
C ILE A 49 8.61 -0.86 -3.18
N ASN A 50 9.85 -1.30 -3.05
CA ASN A 50 10.82 -1.15 -4.12
C ASN A 50 10.41 -1.98 -5.35
N GLU A 51 10.00 -3.22 -5.14
CA GLU A 51 9.57 -4.10 -6.25
C GLU A 51 8.32 -3.61 -6.94
N GLU A 52 7.30 -3.20 -6.19
CA GLU A 52 6.02 -2.78 -6.76
C GLU A 52 6.08 -1.38 -7.38
N LEU A 53 6.70 -0.43 -6.69
CA LEU A 53 6.57 0.98 -7.03
C LEU A 53 7.89 1.66 -7.37
N ASN A 54 9.00 0.94 -7.26
CA ASN A 54 10.34 1.50 -7.48
C ASN A 54 10.61 2.71 -6.58
N ILE A 55 10.08 2.67 -5.36
CA ILE A 55 10.34 3.67 -4.33
C ILE A 55 11.31 3.05 -3.32
N HIS A 56 12.41 3.75 -3.07
CA HIS A 56 13.48 3.26 -2.21
C HIS A 56 13.34 3.86 -0.82
N LEU A 57 12.86 3.06 0.13
CA LEU A 57 12.70 3.47 1.51
C LEU A 57 13.86 2.95 2.36
N LYS A 58 14.14 3.66 3.45
CA LYS A 58 15.13 3.25 4.45
C LYS A 58 14.41 2.87 5.74
N PRO A 59 15.01 2.03 6.59
CA PRO A 59 14.35 1.64 7.86
C PRO A 59 13.91 2.82 8.70
N ASN A 60 14.69 3.91 8.75
CA ASN A 60 14.35 5.07 9.54
C ASN A 60 13.20 5.89 8.96
N ASP A 61 12.80 5.65 7.71
CA ASP A 61 11.65 6.32 7.11
C ASP A 61 10.33 5.75 7.60
N LEU A 62 10.34 4.55 8.15
CA LEU A 62 9.12 3.81 8.47
C LEU A 62 8.77 3.92 9.94
N MET A 63 7.52 4.29 10.22
CA MET A 63 6.94 4.27 11.55
C MET A 63 5.86 3.21 11.60
N HIS A 64 5.87 2.37 12.63
CA HIS A 64 4.81 1.39 12.80
C HIS A 64 3.48 2.12 13.05
N PHE A 65 2.45 1.71 12.32
CA PHE A 65 1.16 2.40 12.35
C PHE A 65 0.04 1.53 12.92
N PHE A 66 -0.07 0.29 12.46
CA PHE A 66 -1.21 -0.55 12.80
C PHE A 66 -0.85 -2.01 12.55
N LYS A 67 -1.38 -2.89 13.37
CA LYS A 67 -1.24 -4.33 13.20
C LYS A 67 -2.62 -4.95 13.04
N TYR A 68 -2.83 -5.65 11.94
CA TYR A 68 -4.08 -6.31 11.66
C TYR A 68 -3.91 -7.83 11.79
N LYS A 69 -4.81 -8.46 12.55
CA LYS A 69 -4.81 -9.91 12.73
C LYS A 69 -6.02 -10.50 12.01
N GLY A 70 -5.84 -10.81 10.73
CA GLY A 70 -6.82 -11.53 9.93
C GLY A 70 -6.42 -12.97 9.76
N LYS A 71 -6.51 -13.49 8.52
CA LYS A 71 -6.06 -14.84 8.22
C LYS A 71 -4.58 -15.00 8.48
N GLU A 72 -3.82 -13.93 8.25
CA GLU A 72 -2.43 -13.86 8.63
C GLU A 72 -2.17 -12.48 9.22
N CYS A 73 -1.04 -12.32 9.89
CA CYS A 73 -0.66 -11.06 10.50
C CYS A 73 -0.19 -10.08 9.43
N GLU A 74 -0.72 -8.85 9.47
CA GLU A 74 -0.28 -7.77 8.60
C GLU A 74 0.20 -6.60 9.45
N GLU A 75 1.43 -6.16 9.18
CA GLU A 75 2.02 -4.99 9.84
C GLU A 75 1.94 -3.82 8.88
N PHE A 76 1.32 -2.73 9.31
CA PHE A 76 1.20 -1.51 8.53
C PHE A 76 2.19 -0.48 9.04
N PHE A 77 2.97 0.08 8.15
CA PHE A 77 3.90 1.17 8.43
C PHE A 77 3.42 2.43 7.74
N TYR A 78 3.94 3.56 8.19
CA TYR A 78 3.60 4.87 7.66
C TYR A 78 4.88 5.61 7.31
N THR A 79 4.86 6.31 6.18
CA THR A 79 5.92 7.23 5.80
C THR A 79 5.36 8.35 4.94
N GLU A 80 5.98 9.51 4.97
CA GLU A 80 5.64 10.62 4.11
C GLU A 80 6.53 10.59 2.89
N ILE A 81 5.93 10.80 1.71
CA ILE A 81 6.67 10.86 0.45
C ILE A 81 6.24 12.09 -0.34
N PRO A 82 7.11 12.64 -1.21
CA PRO A 82 6.71 13.73 -2.07
C PRO A 82 5.66 13.28 -3.07
N TYR A 83 4.81 14.20 -3.48
CA TYR A 83 3.86 13.93 -4.56
C TYR A 83 4.63 13.75 -5.86
N SER A 84 4.22 12.74 -6.62
CA SER A 84 4.71 12.52 -7.97
C SER A 84 3.53 12.04 -8.81
N ALA A 85 3.66 12.08 -10.12
CA ALA A 85 2.70 11.40 -10.97
C ALA A 85 2.61 9.95 -10.50
N ALA A 86 1.42 9.34 -10.55
CA ALA A 86 1.23 7.99 -10.04
C ALA A 86 2.32 7.06 -10.59
N PRO A 87 3.08 6.38 -9.71
CA PRO A 87 4.12 5.48 -10.17
C PRO A 87 3.51 4.34 -10.98
N LYS A 88 4.27 3.83 -11.92
CA LYS A 88 3.85 2.65 -12.69
C LYS A 88 4.15 1.41 -11.86
N ILE A 89 3.28 0.42 -11.96
CA ILE A 89 3.52 -0.88 -11.36
C ILE A 89 4.72 -1.52 -12.06
N SER A 90 5.59 -2.15 -11.26
CA SER A 90 6.77 -2.85 -11.78
C SER A 90 6.73 -4.31 -11.33
N GLY A 91 7.68 -5.12 -11.82
CA GLY A 91 7.83 -6.51 -11.40
C GLY A 91 6.66 -7.40 -11.80
N GLU A 92 6.34 -8.34 -10.94
CA GLU A 92 5.31 -9.34 -11.21
C GLU A 92 3.93 -8.76 -11.36
N GLU A 93 3.60 -7.75 -10.59
CA GLU A 93 2.29 -7.08 -10.66
C GLU A 93 2.06 -6.49 -12.04
N ARG A 94 3.10 -5.89 -12.62
CA ARG A 94 3.02 -5.33 -13.96
C ARG A 94 2.76 -6.42 -15.00
N GLU A 95 3.43 -7.55 -14.86
CA GLU A 95 3.27 -8.67 -15.79
C GLU A 95 1.89 -9.30 -15.71
N ARG A 96 1.28 -9.27 -14.52
CA ARG A 96 -0.06 -9.82 -14.29
C ARG A 96 -1.16 -8.89 -14.73
N ALA A 97 -0.86 -7.62 -14.94
CA ALA A 97 -1.89 -6.64 -15.31
C ALA A 97 -2.48 -6.97 -16.69
N SER A 98 -3.81 -6.96 -16.77
CA SER A 98 -4.56 -7.22 -17.99
C SER A 98 -5.92 -6.55 -17.87
N SER A 99 -6.77 -6.65 -18.92
CA SER A 99 -8.11 -6.08 -18.88
C SER A 99 -8.98 -6.66 -17.78
N ASN A 100 -8.72 -7.90 -17.36
CA ASN A 100 -9.47 -8.58 -16.30
C ASN A 100 -8.75 -8.65 -14.97
N ASN A 101 -7.53 -8.09 -14.92
CA ASN A 101 -6.69 -8.15 -13.74
C ASN A 101 -5.82 -6.89 -13.70
N VAL A 102 -6.33 -5.86 -13.04
CA VAL A 102 -5.68 -4.55 -13.00
C VAL A 102 -4.92 -4.38 -11.68
N TYR A 103 -3.69 -3.90 -11.80
CA TYR A 103 -2.85 -3.46 -10.69
C TYR A 103 -2.38 -2.06 -11.03
N GLN A 104 -2.98 -1.04 -10.44
CA GLN A 104 -2.67 0.34 -10.80
C GLN A 104 -2.49 1.20 -9.56
N PRO A 105 -1.31 1.81 -9.36
CA PRO A 105 -1.15 2.76 -8.26
C PRO A 105 -1.93 4.03 -8.54
N GLU A 106 -2.64 4.51 -7.52
CA GLU A 106 -3.46 5.72 -7.60
C GLU A 106 -3.33 6.53 -6.33
N TRP A 107 -3.19 7.84 -6.46
CA TRP A 107 -3.28 8.74 -5.33
C TRP A 107 -4.75 8.97 -4.98
N ILE A 108 -5.10 8.69 -3.73
CA ILE A 108 -6.47 8.87 -3.24
C ILE A 108 -6.43 9.86 -2.08
N ILE A 109 -7.25 10.90 -2.15
CA ILE A 109 -7.35 11.88 -1.07
C ILE A 109 -7.84 11.18 0.20
N VAL A 110 -7.21 11.46 1.33
CA VAL A 110 -7.49 10.75 2.58
C VAL A 110 -8.97 10.79 2.93
N LYS A 111 -9.66 11.91 2.69
CA LYS A 111 -11.10 12.03 2.94
C LYS A 111 -11.95 11.04 2.16
N GLU A 112 -11.43 10.52 1.05
CA GLU A 112 -12.17 9.62 0.17
C GLU A 112 -11.95 8.14 0.49
N VAL A 113 -10.99 7.80 1.37
CA VAL A 113 -10.64 6.39 1.61
C VAL A 113 -11.76 5.58 2.24
N THR A 114 -12.70 6.22 2.95
CA THR A 114 -13.85 5.53 3.53
C THR A 114 -14.96 5.31 2.51
N LYS A 115 -14.88 5.94 1.35
CA LYS A 115 -15.89 5.86 0.28
C LYS A 115 -15.54 4.83 -0.78
N ILE A 116 -14.32 4.30 -0.73
CA ILE A 116 -13.86 3.27 -1.66
C ILE A 116 -13.77 1.93 -0.94
N ASN A 117 -13.67 0.86 -1.70
CA ASN A 117 -13.56 -0.48 -1.15
C ASN A 117 -12.09 -0.79 -0.79
N LEU A 118 -11.59 -0.14 0.25
CA LEU A 118 -10.22 -0.34 0.73
C LEU A 118 -10.17 -1.53 1.70
N MET A 119 -9.24 -2.43 1.46
CA MET A 119 -9.11 -3.67 2.25
C MET A 119 -7.81 -3.68 3.04
N PRO A 120 -7.81 -4.08 4.31
CA PRO A 120 -8.98 -4.41 5.11
C PRO A 120 -9.77 -3.14 5.50
N PRO A 121 -11.08 -3.23 5.70
CA PRO A 121 -11.89 -2.04 5.96
C PRO A 121 -11.45 -1.22 7.17
N GLU A 122 -10.90 -1.87 8.19
CA GLU A 122 -10.43 -1.21 9.42
C GLU A 122 -9.33 -0.19 9.14
N ILE A 123 -8.54 -0.38 8.07
CA ILE A 123 -7.42 0.52 7.79
C ILE A 123 -7.91 1.89 7.30
N ALA A 124 -9.05 1.94 6.63
CA ALA A 124 -9.60 3.23 6.15
C ALA A 124 -9.86 4.17 7.33
N ALA A 125 -10.47 3.65 8.40
CA ALA A 125 -10.73 4.44 9.60
C ALA A 125 -9.44 4.94 10.26
N LYS A 126 -8.38 4.13 10.21
CA LYS A 126 -7.07 4.53 10.75
C LYS A 126 -6.40 5.60 9.90
N ILE A 127 -6.51 5.50 8.58
CA ILE A 127 -5.88 6.45 7.66
C ILE A 127 -6.46 7.86 7.84
N VAL A 128 -7.77 7.99 8.08
CA VAL A 128 -8.37 9.32 8.24
C VAL A 128 -7.82 10.07 9.46
N THR A 129 -7.18 9.37 10.40
CA THR A 129 -6.55 10.04 11.54
C THR A 129 -5.28 10.81 11.14
N LEU A 130 -4.79 10.64 9.90
CA LEU A 130 -3.59 11.32 9.42
C LEU A 130 -3.83 12.80 9.05
N ILE A 131 -5.08 13.22 8.93
CA ILE A 131 -5.40 14.63 8.64
C ILE A 131 -5.78 15.40 9.89
#